data_dc4e8d4be147f39cb5dcde5b24f44b41
#
_entry.id   dc4e8d4be147f39cb5dcde5b24f44b41
#
_cell.length_a   1.000
_cell.length_b   1.000
_cell.length_c   1.000
_cell.angle_alpha   90.00
_cell.angle_beta   90.00
_cell.angle_gamma   90.00
#
_symmetry.space_group_name_H-M   'P 1'
#
loop_
_entity.id
_entity.type
_entity.pdbx_description
1 polymer ?
#
loop_
_entity_poly.entity_id
_entity_poly.type
_entity_poly.pdbx_seq_one_letter_code
_entity_poly.pdbx_strand_id
1 'polypeptide(L)'
;TILPNQGSSTSLLGGASELALMAGITLPGGVEPSLFYQDLLYSAHLLERVLDAQGPAGITILESLGFEDDLGERDKAIHRLKRSLDVTRDSRSGVVSIKARASDPVLAEAIIDRLVHGLDEFMRSRRRTDAGNRHGFLLQEIGRSEATLSDAEDRLAEFRTDNRMIDQSPVLQREQAALNREVLFREAVVVELRKQAEFQAITAQEDLPSISTIGPPRAGS
;
A
#
# COMPACT_ATOMS: atom_id res chain seq x y z
N THR A 1 -10.16 12.82 14.57
CA THR A 1 -9.00 12.00 15.00
C THR A 1 -8.94 10.73 14.15
N ILE A 2 -7.80 10.48 13.51
CA ILE A 2 -7.60 9.41 12.53
C ILE A 2 -6.57 8.41 13.06
N LEU A 3 -6.85 7.11 12.94
CA LEU A 3 -5.89 6.03 13.14
C LEU A 3 -5.55 5.36 11.81
N PRO A 4 -4.29 5.04 11.54
CA PRO A 4 -3.95 4.14 10.45
C PRO A 4 -4.51 2.74 10.74
N ASN A 5 -5.24 2.16 9.79
CA ASN A 5 -5.71 0.79 9.90
C ASN A 5 -4.52 -0.15 9.63
N GLN A 6 -3.96 -0.71 10.70
CA GLN A 6 -2.98 -1.79 10.61
C GLN A 6 -3.74 -3.08 10.31
N GLY A 7 -3.90 -3.41 9.03
CA GLY A 7 -4.41 -4.72 8.63
C GLY A 7 -3.53 -5.81 9.24
N SER A 8 -4.16 -6.84 9.77
CA SER A 8 -3.62 -7.98 10.52
C SER A 8 -2.67 -8.91 9.73
N SER A 9 -1.84 -8.36 8.84
CA SER A 9 -0.76 -9.07 8.13
C SER A 9 0.53 -9.21 8.94
N THR A 10 0.48 -8.95 10.26
CA THR A 10 1.64 -8.84 11.16
C THR A 10 2.26 -10.18 11.56
N SER A 11 1.67 -11.34 11.26
CA SER A 11 2.22 -12.61 11.76
C SER A 11 3.25 -13.28 10.85
N LEU A 12 3.31 -12.97 9.55
CA LEU A 12 4.29 -13.55 8.63
C LEU A 12 5.45 -12.60 8.30
N LEU A 13 5.27 -11.30 8.44
CA LEU A 13 6.32 -10.29 8.25
C LEU A 13 7.15 -10.04 9.52
N GLY A 14 6.66 -10.42 10.70
CA GLY A 14 7.40 -10.30 11.96
C GLY A 14 8.72 -11.04 11.96
N GLY A 15 8.75 -12.24 11.41
CA GLY A 15 9.98 -13.04 11.32
C GLY A 15 11.00 -12.49 10.30
N ALA A 16 10.55 -11.93 9.20
CA ALA A 16 11.44 -11.38 8.17
C ALA A 16 12.04 -10.03 8.57
N SER A 17 11.29 -9.18 9.26
CA SER A 17 11.79 -7.91 9.79
C SER A 17 12.74 -8.11 10.98
N GLU A 18 12.51 -9.11 11.82
CA GLU A 18 13.39 -9.46 12.92
C GLU A 18 14.73 -10.04 12.43
N LEU A 19 14.69 -10.87 11.39
CA LEU A 19 15.89 -11.39 10.71
C LEU A 19 16.64 -10.29 9.95
N ALA A 20 15.95 -9.32 9.33
CA ALA A 20 16.57 -8.17 8.66
C ALA A 20 17.25 -7.23 9.67
N LEU A 21 16.64 -7.01 10.85
CA LEU A 21 17.25 -6.25 11.95
C LEU A 21 18.48 -6.94 12.52
N MET A 22 18.46 -8.27 12.67
CA MET A 22 19.61 -9.05 13.11
C MET A 22 20.74 -9.09 12.07
N ALA A 23 20.42 -8.94 10.78
CA ALA A 23 21.38 -8.84 9.68
C ALA A 23 21.90 -7.42 9.45
N GLY A 24 21.47 -6.42 10.23
CA GLY A 24 21.87 -5.01 10.07
C GLY A 24 21.34 -4.36 8.78
N ILE A 25 20.34 -4.95 8.16
CA ILE A 25 19.71 -4.43 6.94
C ILE A 25 18.56 -3.52 7.37
N THR A 26 18.81 -2.21 7.39
CA THR A 26 17.75 -1.21 7.48
C THR A 26 17.00 -1.19 6.14
N LEU A 27 15.78 -1.72 6.10
CA LEU A 27 14.91 -1.57 4.95
C LEU A 27 14.66 -0.07 4.70
N PRO A 28 14.99 0.47 3.51
CA PRO A 28 14.66 1.84 3.18
C PRO A 28 13.15 1.95 3.05
N GLY A 29 12.49 2.60 4.02
CA GLY A 29 11.05 2.85 3.95
C GLY A 29 10.32 2.98 5.27
N GLY A 30 11.01 3.04 6.40
CA GLY A 30 10.41 3.31 7.71
C GLY A 30 10.03 4.77 7.95
N VAL A 31 9.37 5.42 7.00
CA VAL A 31 8.63 6.64 7.33
C VAL A 31 7.45 6.19 8.19
N GLU A 32 7.43 6.63 9.46
CA GLU A 32 6.27 6.37 10.31
C GLU A 32 4.98 6.77 9.57
N PRO A 33 4.01 5.87 9.41
CA PRO A 33 2.79 6.15 8.63
C PRO A 33 2.11 7.47 9.02
N SER A 34 2.21 7.84 10.28
CA SER A 34 1.62 9.06 10.84
C SER A 34 2.26 10.37 10.35
N LEU A 35 3.57 10.39 10.04
CA LEU A 35 4.24 11.54 9.41
C LEU A 35 3.74 11.72 7.97
N PHE A 36 3.64 10.63 7.24
CA PHE A 36 3.13 10.64 5.89
C PHE A 36 1.69 11.20 5.80
N TYR A 37 0.81 10.85 6.75
CA TYR A 37 -0.54 11.39 6.79
C TYR A 37 -0.57 12.89 7.04
N GLN A 38 0.30 13.40 7.92
CA GLN A 38 0.40 14.83 8.19
C GLN A 38 0.83 15.59 6.93
N ASP A 39 1.87 15.14 6.24
CA ASP A 39 2.35 15.77 5.01
C ASP A 39 1.30 15.72 3.90
N LEU A 40 0.58 14.61 3.78
CA LEU A 40 -0.46 14.45 2.79
C LEU A 40 -1.65 15.39 3.03
N LEU A 41 -2.06 15.58 4.29
CA LEU A 41 -3.14 16.50 4.66
C LEU A 41 -2.81 17.96 4.32
N TYR A 42 -1.53 18.32 4.28
CA TYR A 42 -1.07 19.65 3.85
C TYR A 42 -0.67 19.72 2.37
N SER A 43 -0.83 18.64 1.61
CA SER A 43 -0.49 18.63 0.18
C SER A 43 -1.45 19.51 -0.62
N ALA A 44 -0.91 20.24 -1.61
CA ALA A 44 -1.71 21.10 -2.48
C ALA A 44 -2.82 20.30 -3.18
N HIS A 45 -2.49 19.11 -3.68
CA HIS A 45 -3.44 18.24 -4.38
C HIS A 45 -4.68 17.87 -3.54
N LEU A 46 -4.49 17.53 -2.25
CA LEU A 46 -5.61 17.20 -1.37
C LEU A 46 -6.43 18.45 -1.04
N LEU A 47 -5.76 19.58 -0.78
CA LEU A 47 -6.41 20.84 -0.45
C LEU A 47 -7.22 21.40 -1.62
N GLU A 48 -6.73 21.30 -2.86
CA GLU A 48 -7.47 21.63 -4.07
C GLU A 48 -8.77 20.81 -4.18
N ARG A 49 -8.70 19.51 -4.00
CA ARG A 49 -9.89 18.64 -4.00
C ARG A 49 -10.89 19.00 -2.92
N VAL A 50 -10.41 19.44 -1.75
CA VAL A 50 -11.29 19.93 -0.68
C VAL A 50 -11.98 21.22 -1.08
N LEU A 51 -11.27 22.16 -1.73
CA LEU A 51 -11.86 23.43 -2.21
C LEU A 51 -12.94 23.19 -3.27
N ASP A 52 -12.74 22.23 -4.16
CA ASP A 52 -13.70 21.87 -5.22
C ASP A 52 -14.91 21.06 -4.68
N ALA A 53 -14.81 20.55 -3.46
CA ALA A 53 -15.89 19.76 -2.89
C ALA A 53 -17.09 20.63 -2.50
N GLN A 54 -18.28 20.00 -2.57
CA GLN A 54 -19.51 20.64 -2.15
C GLN A 54 -19.50 20.90 -0.64
N GLY A 55 -19.63 22.15 -0.29
CA GLY A 55 -19.73 22.65 1.07
C GLY A 55 -21.18 22.88 1.53
N PRO A 56 -21.38 23.60 2.65
CA PRO A 56 -22.70 24.00 3.13
C PRO A 56 -23.47 24.81 2.07
N ALA A 57 -24.79 24.73 2.10
CA ALA A 57 -25.71 25.44 1.21
C ALA A 57 -25.58 25.09 -0.29
N GLY A 58 -24.87 24.02 -0.65
CA GLY A 58 -24.78 23.54 -2.03
C GLY A 58 -23.77 24.27 -2.91
N ILE A 59 -22.98 25.18 -2.34
CA ILE A 59 -21.86 25.86 -3.00
C ILE A 59 -20.55 25.15 -2.67
N THR A 60 -19.48 25.41 -3.42
CA THR A 60 -18.16 24.81 -3.15
C THR A 60 -17.56 25.34 -1.85
N ILE A 61 -16.60 24.60 -1.27
CA ILE A 61 -15.84 25.09 -0.12
C ILE A 61 -15.03 26.35 -0.51
N LEU A 62 -14.53 26.41 -1.74
CA LEU A 62 -13.85 27.59 -2.29
C LEU A 62 -14.72 28.85 -2.18
N GLU A 63 -15.94 28.78 -2.72
CA GLU A 63 -16.92 29.85 -2.65
C GLU A 63 -17.35 30.17 -1.21
N SER A 64 -17.52 29.14 -0.37
CA SER A 64 -17.84 29.29 1.06
C SER A 64 -16.76 30.05 1.83
N LEU A 65 -15.49 29.99 1.37
CA LEU A 65 -14.35 30.72 1.92
C LEU A 65 -14.26 32.15 1.37
N GLY A 66 -15.12 32.51 0.39
CA GLY A 66 -15.17 33.83 -0.21
C GLY A 66 -14.15 34.06 -1.32
N PHE A 67 -13.78 33.02 -2.05
CA PHE A 67 -12.87 33.08 -3.20
C PHE A 67 -13.61 32.74 -4.49
N GLU A 68 -13.17 33.35 -5.60
CA GLU A 68 -13.63 33.04 -6.93
C GLU A 68 -12.81 31.89 -7.54
N ASP A 69 -13.40 31.22 -8.56
CA ASP A 69 -12.69 30.13 -9.27
C ASP A 69 -11.75 30.70 -10.35
N ASP A 70 -10.74 31.42 -9.90
CA ASP A 70 -9.62 31.94 -10.69
C ASP A 70 -8.30 31.41 -10.15
N LEU A 71 -7.30 31.19 -11.01
CA LEU A 71 -6.01 30.58 -10.64
C LEU A 71 -5.31 31.33 -9.50
N GLY A 72 -5.32 32.66 -9.53
CA GLY A 72 -4.71 33.49 -8.49
C GLY A 72 -5.46 33.46 -7.15
N GLU A 73 -6.78 33.31 -7.18
CA GLU A 73 -7.62 33.19 -5.99
C GLU A 73 -7.56 31.79 -5.40
N ARG A 74 -7.45 30.76 -6.24
CA ARG A 74 -7.27 29.37 -5.78
C ARG A 74 -6.02 29.19 -4.95
N ASP A 75 -4.88 29.76 -5.36
CA ASP A 75 -3.64 29.72 -4.58
C ASP A 75 -3.80 30.39 -3.21
N LYS A 76 -4.49 31.54 -3.17
CA LYS A 76 -4.78 32.23 -1.90
C LYS A 76 -5.71 31.38 -1.01
N ALA A 77 -6.72 30.75 -1.62
CA ALA A 77 -7.64 29.84 -0.92
C ALA A 77 -6.91 28.65 -0.31
N ILE A 78 -6.00 28.01 -1.06
CA ILE A 78 -5.14 26.91 -0.56
C ILE A 78 -4.32 27.38 0.63
N HIS A 79 -3.66 28.54 0.53
CA HIS A 79 -2.89 29.12 1.61
C HIS A 79 -3.74 29.47 2.83
N ARG A 80 -4.95 29.97 2.65
CA ARG A 80 -5.90 30.26 3.73
C ARG A 80 -6.37 28.98 4.38
N LEU A 81 -6.77 27.98 3.60
CA LEU A 81 -7.18 26.66 4.10
C LEU A 81 -6.07 26.02 4.89
N LYS A 82 -4.83 25.98 4.35
CA LYS A 82 -3.66 25.45 5.04
C LYS A 82 -3.41 26.09 6.39
N ARG A 83 -3.56 27.41 6.52
CA ARG A 83 -3.41 28.14 7.78
C ARG A 83 -4.57 27.93 8.75
N SER A 84 -5.75 27.57 8.26
CA SER A 84 -6.92 27.26 9.09
C SER A 84 -6.89 25.86 9.69
N LEU A 85 -6.04 24.98 9.17
CA LEU A 85 -5.86 23.61 9.64
C LEU A 85 -4.79 23.54 10.73
N ASP A 86 -5.06 22.74 11.74
CA ASP A 86 -4.12 22.33 12.77
C ASP A 86 -4.11 20.80 12.84
N VAL A 87 -3.04 20.21 12.31
CA VAL A 87 -2.88 18.77 12.26
C VAL A 87 -1.81 18.37 13.26
N THR A 88 -2.20 17.73 14.33
CA THR A 88 -1.32 17.25 15.39
C THR A 88 -1.22 15.75 15.43
N ARG A 89 -0.05 15.24 15.73
CA ARG A 89 0.25 13.82 15.81
C ARG A 89 0.66 13.45 17.23
N ASP A 90 0.09 12.38 17.75
CA ASP A 90 0.60 11.69 18.94
C ASP A 90 1.58 10.59 18.52
N SER A 91 2.86 10.76 18.80
CA SER A 91 3.92 9.82 18.43
C SER A 91 3.86 8.48 19.17
N ARG A 92 3.12 8.39 20.29
CA ARG A 92 2.99 7.14 21.06
C ARG A 92 1.87 6.26 20.51
N SER A 93 0.72 6.88 20.17
CA SER A 93 -0.46 6.16 19.70
C SER A 93 -0.54 6.08 18.17
N GLY A 94 0.27 6.88 17.44
CA GLY A 94 0.15 7.03 15.99
C GLY A 94 -1.11 7.79 15.56
N VAL A 95 -1.89 8.33 16.49
CA VAL A 95 -3.13 9.05 16.23
C VAL A 95 -2.83 10.40 15.61
N VAL A 96 -3.53 10.72 14.52
CA VAL A 96 -3.50 12.04 13.89
C VAL A 96 -4.80 12.76 14.21
N SER A 97 -4.71 13.94 14.82
CA SER A 97 -5.84 14.81 15.14
C SER A 97 -5.88 15.98 14.17
N ILE A 98 -7.05 16.22 13.57
CA ILE A 98 -7.27 17.33 12.64
C ILE A 98 -8.25 18.30 13.29
N LYS A 99 -7.90 19.58 13.27
CA LYS A 99 -8.79 20.69 13.64
C LYS A 99 -8.84 21.65 12.48
N ALA A 100 -10.03 22.19 12.19
CA ALA A 100 -10.22 23.26 11.21
C ALA A 100 -10.87 24.46 11.88
N ARG A 101 -10.46 25.66 11.47
CA ARG A 101 -11.07 26.94 11.88
C ARG A 101 -11.74 27.56 10.66
N ALA A 102 -13.04 27.83 10.75
CA ALA A 102 -13.80 28.52 9.73
C ALA A 102 -14.72 29.57 10.37
N SER A 103 -15.33 30.41 9.56
CA SER A 103 -16.30 31.44 9.99
C SER A 103 -17.59 30.81 10.54
N ASP A 104 -17.91 29.61 10.09
CA ASP A 104 -19.08 28.85 10.49
C ASP A 104 -18.66 27.42 10.92
N PRO A 105 -19.18 26.93 12.06
CA PRO A 105 -18.93 25.56 12.51
C PRO A 105 -19.31 24.50 11.47
N VAL A 106 -20.38 24.70 10.71
CA VAL A 106 -20.82 23.77 9.65
C VAL A 106 -19.79 23.68 8.51
N LEU A 107 -19.18 24.82 8.15
CA LEU A 107 -18.11 24.87 7.16
C LEU A 107 -16.84 24.17 7.70
N ALA A 108 -16.50 24.37 8.96
CA ALA A 108 -15.35 23.69 9.58
C ALA A 108 -15.51 22.17 9.58
N GLU A 109 -16.71 21.69 9.92
CA GLU A 109 -17.08 20.29 9.87
C GLU A 109 -16.99 19.72 8.45
N ALA A 110 -17.55 20.43 7.46
CA ALA A 110 -17.47 20.03 6.06
C ALA A 110 -16.02 19.93 5.56
N ILE A 111 -15.15 20.88 5.92
CA ILE A 111 -13.72 20.86 5.57
C ILE A 111 -13.05 19.60 6.13
N ILE A 112 -13.28 19.27 7.40
CA ILE A 112 -12.66 18.09 8.05
C ILE A 112 -13.18 16.81 7.37
N ASP A 113 -14.48 16.71 7.13
CA ASP A 113 -15.10 15.54 6.50
C ASP A 113 -14.50 15.29 5.10
N ARG A 114 -14.37 16.36 4.29
CA ARG A 114 -13.77 16.26 2.96
C ARG A 114 -12.29 15.93 2.99
N LEU A 115 -11.53 16.44 3.96
CA LEU A 115 -10.13 16.07 4.16
C LEU A 115 -9.97 14.60 4.51
N VAL A 116 -10.78 14.08 5.42
CA VAL A 116 -10.75 12.68 5.84
C VAL A 116 -11.15 11.77 4.69
N HIS A 117 -12.22 12.11 3.97
CA HIS A 117 -12.68 11.36 2.81
C HIS A 117 -11.63 11.34 1.69
N GLY A 118 -11.06 12.50 1.35
CA GLY A 118 -10.03 12.61 0.33
C GLY A 118 -8.74 11.87 0.70
N LEU A 119 -8.36 11.87 1.98
CA LEU A 119 -7.24 11.08 2.49
C LEU A 119 -7.50 9.58 2.36
N ASP A 120 -8.68 9.10 2.75
CA ASP A 120 -9.05 7.68 2.65
C ASP A 120 -9.06 7.21 1.18
N GLU A 121 -9.63 8.02 0.29
CA GLU A 121 -9.66 7.75 -1.15
C GLU A 121 -8.25 7.71 -1.76
N PHE A 122 -7.37 8.65 -1.39
CA PHE A 122 -5.97 8.64 -1.82
C PHE A 122 -5.25 7.38 -1.34
N MET A 123 -5.44 6.99 -0.09
CA MET A 123 -4.81 5.80 0.48
C MET A 123 -5.30 4.50 -0.17
N ARG A 124 -6.60 4.41 -0.49
CA ARG A 124 -7.16 3.27 -1.24
C ARG A 124 -6.57 3.20 -2.64
N SER A 125 -6.52 4.33 -3.36
CA SER A 125 -5.94 4.39 -4.69
C SER A 125 -4.47 3.96 -4.69
N ARG A 126 -3.68 4.45 -3.74
CA ARG A 126 -2.28 4.08 -3.59
C ARG A 126 -2.12 2.59 -3.29
N ARG A 127 -2.92 2.03 -2.38
CA ARG A 127 -2.89 0.59 -2.05
C ARG A 127 -3.17 -0.27 -3.29
N ARG A 128 -4.21 0.08 -4.06
CA ARG A 128 -4.53 -0.63 -5.32
C ARG A 128 -3.38 -0.57 -6.31
N THR A 129 -2.76 0.61 -6.47
CA THR A 129 -1.61 0.79 -7.37
C THR A 129 -0.42 -0.04 -6.91
N ASP A 130 -0.08 0.00 -5.63
CA ASP A 130 1.05 -0.76 -5.07
C ASP A 130 0.82 -2.27 -5.19
N ALA A 131 -0.39 -2.75 -4.88
CA ALA A 131 -0.76 -4.16 -5.03
C ALA A 131 -0.77 -4.59 -6.50
N GLY A 132 -1.28 -3.75 -7.41
CA GLY A 132 -1.26 -3.98 -8.85
C GLY A 132 0.16 -4.08 -9.40
N ASN A 133 1.06 -3.19 -8.98
CA ASN A 133 2.47 -3.21 -9.37
C ASN A 133 3.17 -4.48 -8.86
N ARG A 134 2.93 -4.88 -7.61
CA ARG A 134 3.48 -6.12 -7.05
C ARG A 134 2.93 -7.35 -7.77
N HIS A 135 1.65 -7.38 -8.07
CA HIS A 135 1.04 -8.46 -8.84
C HIS A 135 1.68 -8.57 -10.23
N GLY A 136 1.86 -7.45 -10.95
CA GLY A 136 2.54 -7.42 -12.26
C GLY A 136 3.97 -7.93 -12.20
N PHE A 137 4.75 -7.52 -11.17
CA PHE A 137 6.09 -8.04 -10.92
C PHE A 137 6.09 -9.55 -10.69
N LEU A 138 5.16 -10.05 -9.84
CA LEU A 138 5.06 -11.49 -9.55
C LEU A 138 4.71 -12.31 -10.78
N LEU A 139 3.84 -11.81 -11.68
CA LEU A 139 3.53 -12.49 -12.94
C LEU A 139 4.76 -12.64 -13.85
N GLN A 140 5.63 -11.61 -13.91
CA GLN A 140 6.88 -11.70 -14.65
C GLN A 140 7.83 -12.72 -14.04
N GLU A 141 7.92 -12.75 -12.71
CA GLU A 141 8.80 -13.69 -12.00
C GLU A 141 8.30 -15.14 -12.10
N ILE A 142 6.97 -15.35 -12.10
CA ILE A 142 6.37 -16.65 -12.39
C ILE A 142 6.81 -17.13 -13.78
N GLY A 143 6.68 -16.30 -14.82
CA GLY A 143 7.09 -16.70 -16.18
C GLY A 143 8.58 -17.08 -16.28
N ARG A 144 9.46 -16.37 -15.58
CA ARG A 144 10.90 -16.71 -15.51
C ARG A 144 11.12 -18.03 -14.77
N SER A 145 10.42 -18.22 -13.64
CA SER A 145 10.56 -19.43 -12.83
C SER A 145 10.00 -20.66 -13.54
N GLU A 146 8.91 -20.51 -14.30
CA GLU A 146 8.37 -21.58 -15.16
C GLU A 146 9.35 -21.98 -16.26
N ALA A 147 10.01 -21.02 -16.91
CA ALA A 147 11.05 -21.32 -17.88
C ALA A 147 12.20 -22.13 -17.25
N THR A 148 12.68 -21.71 -16.06
CA THR A 148 13.75 -22.45 -15.36
C THR A 148 13.31 -23.81 -14.83
N LEU A 149 12.02 -24.00 -14.52
CA LEU A 149 11.45 -25.31 -14.19
C LEU A 149 11.47 -26.22 -15.41
N SER A 150 10.98 -25.71 -16.57
CA SER A 150 11.01 -26.46 -17.83
C SER A 150 12.42 -26.90 -18.20
N ASP A 151 13.43 -26.01 -18.08
CA ASP A 151 14.84 -26.35 -18.31
C ASP A 151 15.35 -27.46 -17.38
N ALA A 152 14.87 -27.51 -16.14
CA ALA A 152 15.28 -28.54 -15.18
C ALA A 152 14.58 -29.89 -15.48
N GLU A 153 13.32 -29.84 -15.89
CA GLU A 153 12.57 -31.03 -16.34
C GLU A 153 13.19 -31.64 -17.60
N ASP A 154 13.56 -30.81 -18.57
CA ASP A 154 14.21 -31.25 -19.80
C ASP A 154 15.56 -31.91 -19.49
N ARG A 155 16.39 -31.33 -18.61
CA ARG A 155 17.65 -31.96 -18.18
C ARG A 155 17.43 -33.31 -17.49
N LEU A 156 16.40 -33.41 -16.67
CA LEU A 156 16.06 -34.69 -16.04
C LEU A 156 15.61 -35.72 -17.06
N ALA A 157 14.80 -35.30 -18.06
CA ALA A 157 14.32 -36.18 -19.13
C ALA A 157 15.49 -36.65 -20.04
N GLU A 158 16.39 -35.76 -20.43
CA GLU A 158 17.59 -36.08 -21.20
C GLU A 158 18.47 -37.06 -20.43
N PHE A 159 18.76 -36.78 -19.15
CA PHE A 159 19.54 -37.68 -18.29
C PHE A 159 18.96 -39.09 -18.24
N ARG A 160 17.61 -39.24 -18.12
CA ARG A 160 16.93 -40.54 -18.11
C ARG A 160 17.00 -41.25 -19.45
N THR A 161 17.01 -40.49 -20.55
CA THR A 161 17.09 -41.04 -21.92
C THR A 161 18.49 -41.60 -22.18
N ASP A 162 19.51 -40.86 -21.78
CA ASP A 162 20.92 -41.21 -22.01
C ASP A 162 21.43 -42.36 -21.10
N ASN A 163 20.82 -42.48 -19.92
CA ASN A 163 21.27 -43.45 -18.90
C ASN A 163 20.19 -44.52 -18.63
N ARG A 164 20.04 -45.47 -19.56
CA ARG A 164 19.01 -46.52 -19.44
C ARG A 164 19.26 -47.55 -18.32
N MET A 165 20.47 -47.62 -17.76
CA MET A 165 20.88 -48.57 -16.70
C MET A 165 21.14 -47.86 -15.36
N ILE A 166 20.34 -46.87 -15.00
CA ILE A 166 20.50 -46.07 -13.76
C ILE A 166 20.50 -46.98 -12.54
N ASP A 167 19.62 -47.99 -12.53
CA ASP A 167 19.43 -48.91 -11.37
C ASP A 167 20.67 -49.71 -11.04
N GLN A 168 21.61 -49.87 -11.98
CA GLN A 168 22.84 -50.64 -11.79
C GLN A 168 24.02 -49.77 -11.34
N SER A 169 23.88 -48.46 -11.29
CA SER A 169 24.97 -47.53 -10.94
C SER A 169 24.60 -46.62 -9.76
N PRO A 170 25.20 -46.77 -8.58
CA PRO A 170 24.95 -45.86 -7.45
C PRO A 170 25.30 -44.40 -7.74
N VAL A 171 26.21 -44.15 -8.70
CA VAL A 171 26.58 -42.79 -9.12
C VAL A 171 25.45 -42.16 -9.91
N LEU A 172 24.91 -42.86 -10.91
CA LEU A 172 23.80 -42.34 -11.71
C LEU A 172 22.52 -42.16 -10.89
N GLN A 173 22.27 -43.05 -9.91
CA GLN A 173 21.15 -42.89 -8.99
C GLN A 173 21.24 -41.61 -8.16
N ARG A 174 22.46 -41.26 -7.67
CA ARG A 174 22.69 -40.01 -6.93
C ARG A 174 22.48 -38.77 -7.83
N GLU A 175 22.95 -38.84 -9.06
CA GLU A 175 22.79 -37.76 -10.03
C GLU A 175 21.32 -37.54 -10.40
N GLN A 176 20.58 -38.61 -10.69
CA GLN A 176 19.13 -38.55 -10.91
C GLN A 176 18.41 -37.97 -9.71
N ALA A 177 18.78 -38.40 -8.49
CA ALA A 177 18.20 -37.85 -7.26
C ALA A 177 18.49 -36.35 -7.07
N ALA A 178 19.66 -35.88 -7.53
CA ALA A 178 19.98 -34.45 -7.51
C ALA A 178 19.12 -33.65 -8.49
N LEU A 179 18.96 -34.13 -9.73
CA LEU A 179 18.11 -33.52 -10.74
C LEU A 179 16.63 -33.51 -10.31
N ASN A 180 16.13 -34.61 -9.74
CA ASN A 180 14.78 -34.66 -9.19
C ASN A 180 14.55 -33.63 -8.08
N ARG A 181 15.52 -33.44 -7.17
CA ARG A 181 15.43 -32.39 -6.12
C ARG A 181 15.43 -30.99 -6.71
N GLU A 182 16.19 -30.76 -7.78
CA GLU A 182 16.19 -29.47 -8.48
C GLU A 182 14.81 -29.17 -9.07
N VAL A 183 14.17 -30.13 -9.76
CA VAL A 183 12.82 -29.98 -10.30
C VAL A 183 11.82 -29.69 -9.18
N LEU A 184 11.80 -30.50 -8.11
CA LEU A 184 10.90 -30.27 -6.97
C LEU A 184 11.09 -28.91 -6.30
N PHE A 185 12.34 -28.45 -6.18
CA PHE A 185 12.61 -27.12 -5.62
C PHE A 185 12.05 -26.01 -6.53
N ARG A 186 12.26 -26.09 -7.85
CA ARG A 186 11.75 -25.09 -8.81
C ARG A 186 10.23 -25.10 -8.89
N GLU A 187 9.62 -26.28 -8.84
CA GLU A 187 8.16 -26.43 -8.74
C GLU A 187 7.60 -25.74 -7.50
N ALA A 188 8.24 -25.95 -6.33
CA ALA A 188 7.84 -25.30 -5.09
C ALA A 188 7.94 -23.76 -5.17
N VAL A 189 8.97 -23.24 -5.84
CA VAL A 189 9.12 -21.78 -6.07
C VAL A 189 7.98 -21.25 -6.93
N VAL A 190 7.64 -21.92 -8.04
CA VAL A 190 6.51 -21.50 -8.91
C VAL A 190 5.20 -21.51 -8.13
N VAL A 191 4.93 -22.54 -7.35
CA VAL A 191 3.72 -22.64 -6.52
C VAL A 191 3.63 -21.50 -5.52
N GLU A 192 4.75 -21.17 -4.86
CA GLU A 192 4.80 -20.08 -3.87
C GLU A 192 4.59 -18.71 -4.53
N LEU A 193 5.22 -18.44 -5.66
CA LEU A 193 5.03 -17.20 -6.40
C LEU A 193 3.57 -17.04 -6.88
N ARG A 194 2.93 -18.10 -7.34
CA ARG A 194 1.51 -18.07 -7.73
C ARG A 194 0.60 -17.72 -6.54
N LYS A 195 0.81 -18.33 -5.38
CA LYS A 195 0.08 -17.97 -4.14
C LYS A 195 0.24 -16.49 -3.79
N GLN A 196 1.47 -15.98 -3.89
CA GLN A 196 1.73 -14.57 -3.60
C GLN A 196 1.05 -13.65 -4.62
N ALA A 197 1.04 -14.01 -5.91
CA ALA A 197 0.35 -13.26 -6.95
C ALA A 197 -1.17 -13.23 -6.73
N GLU A 198 -1.78 -14.36 -6.38
CA GLU A 198 -3.21 -14.43 -6.03
C GLU A 198 -3.54 -13.55 -4.81
N PHE A 199 -2.70 -13.60 -3.77
CA PHE A 199 -2.88 -12.75 -2.59
C PHE A 199 -2.83 -11.26 -2.95
N GLN A 200 -1.87 -10.83 -3.81
CA GLN A 200 -1.79 -9.45 -4.26
C GLN A 200 -2.98 -9.06 -5.15
N ALA A 201 -3.48 -9.96 -5.98
CA ALA A 201 -4.67 -9.73 -6.80
C ALA A 201 -5.93 -9.49 -5.92
N ILE A 202 -6.11 -10.29 -4.88
CA ILE A 202 -7.21 -10.14 -3.91
C ILE A 202 -7.05 -8.79 -3.18
N THR A 203 -5.86 -8.48 -2.66
CA THR A 203 -5.59 -7.23 -1.94
C THR A 203 -5.84 -5.99 -2.82
N ALA A 204 -5.57 -6.08 -4.13
CA ALA A 204 -5.85 -5.01 -5.07
C ALA A 204 -7.36 -4.76 -5.28
N GLN A 205 -8.19 -5.78 -5.06
CA GLN A 205 -9.65 -5.72 -5.20
C GLN A 205 -10.38 -5.37 -3.90
N GLU A 206 -9.71 -5.56 -2.74
CA GLU A 206 -10.32 -5.26 -1.45
C GLU A 206 -10.52 -3.75 -1.26
N ASP A 207 -11.77 -3.34 -1.06
CA ASP A 207 -12.17 -1.95 -0.81
C ASP A 207 -12.26 -1.65 0.70
N LEU A 208 -11.27 -2.13 1.46
CA LEU A 208 -11.19 -1.90 2.89
C LEU A 208 -10.82 -0.44 3.19
N PRO A 209 -11.46 0.20 4.20
CA PRO A 209 -11.09 1.54 4.62
C PRO A 209 -9.63 1.56 5.06
N SER A 210 -8.86 2.51 4.51
CA SER A 210 -7.42 2.64 4.79
C SER A 210 -7.15 3.34 6.12
N ILE A 211 -8.16 4.07 6.63
CA ILE A 211 -8.11 4.84 7.86
C ILE A 211 -9.35 4.58 8.71
N SER A 212 -9.20 4.58 10.02
CA SER A 212 -10.30 4.50 10.97
C SER A 212 -10.44 5.84 11.69
N THR A 213 -11.64 6.39 11.69
CA THR A 213 -11.95 7.61 12.45
C THR A 213 -12.37 7.24 13.87
N ILE A 214 -11.77 7.89 14.88
CA ILE A 214 -12.10 7.65 16.30
C ILE A 214 -13.35 8.42 16.73
N GLY A 215 -13.85 9.34 15.91
CA GLY A 215 -15.07 10.09 16.19
C GLY A 215 -15.40 11.03 15.04
N PRO A 216 -16.68 11.38 14.87
CA PRO A 216 -17.07 12.36 13.88
C PRO A 216 -16.49 13.74 14.23
N PRO A 217 -16.34 14.64 13.24
CA PRO A 217 -16.01 16.04 13.51
C PRO A 217 -17.06 16.64 14.44
N ARG A 218 -16.63 17.48 15.36
CA ARG A 218 -17.51 18.19 16.29
C ARG A 218 -17.18 19.66 16.24
N ALA A 219 -18.21 20.50 16.12
CA ALA A 219 -18.05 21.94 16.31
C ALA A 219 -17.50 22.21 17.72
N GLY A 220 -16.35 22.89 17.81
CA GLY A 220 -15.86 23.40 19.08
C GLY A 220 -16.70 24.59 19.55
N SER A 221 -17.02 24.65 20.81
CA SER A 221 -17.62 25.81 21.46
C SER A 221 -16.64 26.98 21.54
#